data_56aec59054e8da0ab44c02d55e499a91
#
_entry.id   56aec59054e8da0ab44c02d55e499a91
#
_cell.length_a   1.000
_cell.length_b   1.000
_cell.length_c   1.000
_cell.angle_alpha   90.00
_cell.angle_beta   90.00
_cell.angle_gamma   90.00
#
_symmetry.space_group_name_H-M   'P 1'
#
loop_
_entity.id
_entity.type
_entity.pdbx_description
1 polymer ?
#
loop_
_entity_poly.entity_id
_entity_poly.type
_entity_poly.pdbx_seq_one_letter_code
_entity_poly.pdbx_strand_id
1 'polypeptide(L)'
;MILGIDTSTYFEEINNGARYYGFDHREVDPLDEFVKNGVTYQRIRLWVNPYSVDHKPYLGGTCDLNNFLNLAKLCLKKGYQIILDFHYSDFWCDPSKQFIPKDWVNLTQEELIRKVYDYTYSVLTVIKLEGIPLYGIQIGDEITNGMLWPIGKLTDNGKGVKRGNYSSLIKLLKSGIEAARKINPQSKIILHLERSCDKLVYKEFFDEMKENPVDYDVIGASYYPYYHGTIAAVIHNLVSLKKTYKKEVMVMELGYAFTTIDYLTTYQTNEKQLVLNDEFVKDKSHYIPYPLTEKGQDDFIKEFLEKCRKNGIDGVFYWEPLWIPGKNICWTSLEGQQYINETSKSTRNEWANQALYDYQGQALAALKTFNNK
;
A
#
# COMPACT_ATOMS: atom_id res chain seq x y z
N MET A 1 10.73 2.00 -16.61
CA MET A 1 9.63 2.09 -15.60
C MET A 1 9.64 0.81 -14.79
N ILE A 2 9.71 0.91 -13.48
CA ILE A 2 9.65 -0.20 -12.53
C ILE A 2 8.24 -0.80 -12.56
N LEU A 3 8.14 -2.13 -12.50
CA LEU A 3 6.89 -2.86 -12.30
C LEU A 3 7.01 -3.69 -11.02
N GLY A 4 6.14 -3.44 -10.08
CA GLY A 4 6.11 -4.06 -8.78
C GLY A 4 4.71 -4.51 -8.37
N ILE A 5 4.68 -5.25 -7.29
CA ILE A 5 3.47 -5.67 -6.58
C ILE A 5 3.67 -5.50 -5.08
N ASP A 6 2.58 -5.41 -4.34
CA ASP A 6 2.54 -5.61 -2.88
C ASP A 6 1.81 -6.92 -2.60
N THR A 7 2.50 -7.89 -2.01
CA THR A 7 1.91 -9.17 -1.62
C THR A 7 2.15 -9.45 -0.13
N SER A 8 1.97 -8.44 0.69
CA SER A 8 2.24 -8.53 2.13
C SER A 8 1.37 -9.56 2.85
N THR A 9 0.20 -9.93 2.26
CA THR A 9 -0.69 -10.99 2.75
C THR A 9 -0.24 -12.42 2.34
N TYR A 10 0.80 -12.59 1.52
CA TYR A 10 1.20 -13.87 0.91
C TYR A 10 1.21 -15.06 1.87
N PHE A 11 1.84 -14.94 3.03
CA PHE A 11 1.90 -16.06 3.97
C PHE A 11 0.56 -16.35 4.65
N GLU A 12 -0.28 -15.34 4.87
CA GLU A 12 -1.65 -15.55 5.36
C GLU A 12 -2.45 -16.38 4.36
N GLU A 13 -2.33 -16.09 3.09
CA GLU A 13 -3.01 -16.82 2.02
C GLU A 13 -2.52 -18.25 1.90
N ILE A 14 -1.23 -18.46 1.71
CA ILE A 14 -0.64 -19.81 1.52
C ILE A 14 -0.87 -20.69 2.74
N ASN A 15 -0.65 -20.17 3.96
CA ASN A 15 -0.81 -20.93 5.19
C ASN A 15 -2.28 -21.28 5.49
N ASN A 16 -3.23 -20.54 4.94
CA ASN A 16 -4.66 -20.82 5.05
C ASN A 16 -5.22 -21.58 3.82
N GLY A 17 -4.34 -22.12 2.98
CA GLY A 17 -4.70 -23.06 1.94
C GLY A 17 -5.08 -22.46 0.59
N ALA A 18 -4.80 -21.16 0.36
CA ALA A 18 -4.93 -20.59 -0.98
C ALA A 18 -4.05 -21.36 -1.99
N ARG A 19 -4.59 -21.57 -3.18
CA ARG A 19 -3.91 -22.21 -4.30
C ARG A 19 -4.04 -21.32 -5.53
N TYR A 20 -2.99 -21.27 -6.34
CA TYR A 20 -2.95 -20.43 -7.53
C TYR A 20 -2.67 -21.28 -8.76
N TYR A 21 -3.34 -20.95 -9.85
CA TYR A 21 -3.26 -21.67 -11.11
C TYR A 21 -2.83 -20.73 -12.23
N GLY A 22 -1.88 -21.18 -13.02
CA GLY A 22 -1.43 -20.47 -14.21
C GLY A 22 -2.47 -20.51 -15.34
N PHE A 23 -2.14 -19.87 -16.48
CA PHE A 23 -3.03 -19.83 -17.65
C PHE A 23 -3.29 -21.20 -18.30
N ASP A 24 -2.51 -22.20 -17.97
CA ASP A 24 -2.67 -23.60 -18.38
C ASP A 24 -3.44 -24.44 -17.34
N HIS A 25 -4.04 -23.80 -16.35
CA HIS A 25 -4.79 -24.41 -15.23
C HIS A 25 -3.96 -25.37 -14.35
N ARG A 26 -2.63 -25.28 -14.39
CA ARG A 26 -1.75 -25.97 -13.46
C ARG A 26 -1.47 -25.13 -12.24
N GLU A 27 -1.33 -25.80 -11.09
CA GLU A 27 -0.92 -25.12 -9.87
C GLU A 27 0.48 -24.53 -10.03
N VAL A 28 0.64 -23.28 -9.60
CA VAL A 28 1.87 -22.49 -9.73
C VAL A 28 2.20 -21.77 -8.42
N ASP A 29 3.47 -21.44 -8.25
CA ASP A 29 3.83 -20.40 -7.28
C ASP A 29 3.50 -19.03 -7.90
N PRO A 30 2.59 -18.26 -7.32
CA PRO A 30 2.15 -17.00 -7.91
C PRO A 30 3.26 -15.95 -8.01
N LEU A 31 4.25 -15.97 -7.09
CA LEU A 31 5.39 -15.06 -7.18
C LEU A 31 6.24 -15.35 -8.41
N ASP A 32 6.43 -16.62 -8.79
CA ASP A 32 7.14 -16.99 -10.02
C ASP A 32 6.36 -16.56 -11.27
N GLU A 33 5.01 -16.64 -11.24
CA GLU A 33 4.18 -16.17 -12.35
C GLU A 33 4.32 -14.66 -12.57
N PHE A 34 4.41 -13.84 -11.51
CA PHE A 34 4.65 -12.41 -11.64
C PHE A 34 6.04 -12.10 -12.24
N VAL A 35 7.09 -12.82 -11.81
CA VAL A 35 8.44 -12.66 -12.39
C VAL A 35 8.44 -13.00 -13.88
N LYS A 36 7.83 -14.10 -14.29
CA LYS A 36 7.68 -14.50 -15.71
C LYS A 36 6.98 -13.41 -16.53
N ASN A 37 6.08 -12.66 -15.91
CA ASN A 37 5.35 -11.55 -16.52
C ASN A 37 6.00 -10.18 -16.30
N GLY A 38 7.29 -10.12 -15.94
CA GLY A 38 8.10 -8.91 -15.94
C GLY A 38 8.00 -8.06 -14.67
N VAL A 39 7.34 -8.55 -13.62
CA VAL A 39 7.30 -7.89 -12.31
C VAL A 39 8.58 -8.25 -11.54
N THR A 40 9.34 -7.23 -11.15
CA THR A 40 10.68 -7.44 -10.55
C THR A 40 10.86 -6.72 -9.22
N TYR A 41 9.83 -6.10 -8.68
CA TYR A 41 9.87 -5.39 -7.41
C TYR A 41 8.74 -5.84 -6.50
N GLN A 42 9.06 -5.93 -5.21
CA GLN A 42 8.12 -6.24 -4.13
C GLN A 42 8.11 -5.08 -3.14
N ARG A 43 6.94 -4.47 -2.92
CA ARG A 43 6.68 -3.60 -1.79
C ARG A 43 6.11 -4.47 -0.67
N ILE A 44 6.66 -4.37 0.53
CA ILE A 44 6.23 -5.17 1.69
C ILE A 44 6.01 -4.22 2.85
N ARG A 45 4.77 -4.18 3.36
CA ARG A 45 4.41 -3.35 4.51
C ARG A 45 4.90 -3.95 5.83
N LEU A 46 5.13 -3.07 6.77
CA LEU A 46 5.57 -3.43 8.12
C LEU A 46 4.76 -2.67 9.16
N TRP A 47 4.10 -3.42 10.03
CA TRP A 47 3.43 -2.94 11.24
C TRP A 47 4.32 -3.10 12.45
N VAL A 48 4.06 -2.33 13.53
CA VAL A 48 4.93 -2.31 14.71
C VAL A 48 4.69 -3.53 15.61
N ASN A 49 3.44 -3.74 16.02
CA ASN A 49 3.04 -4.86 16.88
C ASN A 49 1.60 -5.29 16.59
N PRO A 50 1.36 -6.07 15.51
CA PRO A 50 0.03 -6.42 15.02
C PRO A 50 -0.64 -7.57 15.79
N TYR A 51 -0.56 -7.53 17.12
CA TYR A 51 -1.11 -8.56 18.00
C TYR A 51 -1.86 -7.94 19.18
N SER A 52 -2.93 -8.61 19.62
CA SER A 52 -3.61 -8.28 20.87
C SER A 52 -2.71 -8.56 22.08
N VAL A 53 -3.17 -8.19 23.27
CA VAL A 53 -2.48 -8.51 24.52
C VAL A 53 -2.34 -10.01 24.77
N ASP A 54 -3.25 -10.82 24.24
CA ASP A 54 -3.22 -12.28 24.29
C ASP A 54 -2.45 -12.89 23.09
N HIS A 55 -1.66 -12.10 22.39
CA HIS A 55 -0.86 -12.49 21.22
C HIS A 55 -1.68 -13.06 20.04
N LYS A 56 -2.95 -12.67 19.91
CA LYS A 56 -3.75 -13.02 18.74
C LYS A 56 -3.49 -12.04 17.61
N PRO A 57 -3.25 -12.53 16.38
CA PRO A 57 -2.91 -11.68 15.24
C PRO A 57 -4.10 -10.83 14.81
N TYR A 58 -3.82 -9.61 14.36
CA TYR A 58 -4.83 -8.72 13.79
C TYR A 58 -5.25 -9.12 12.37
N LEU A 59 -4.52 -10.03 11.72
CA LEU A 59 -4.70 -10.47 10.33
C LEU A 59 -4.43 -9.35 9.31
N GLY A 60 -4.90 -9.51 8.08
CA GLY A 60 -4.47 -8.62 7.01
C GLY A 60 -3.00 -8.83 6.64
N GLY A 61 -2.55 -10.11 6.67
CA GLY A 61 -1.17 -10.52 6.48
C GLY A 61 -0.31 -10.53 7.75
N THR A 62 -0.81 -10.03 8.89
CA THR A 62 -0.06 -9.91 10.16
C THR A 62 1.39 -9.46 9.91
N CYS A 63 1.53 -8.25 9.38
CA CYS A 63 2.74 -7.70 8.77
C CYS A 63 3.80 -7.26 9.79
N ASP A 64 4.23 -8.15 10.68
CA ASP A 64 5.33 -7.92 11.63
C ASP A 64 6.71 -8.04 10.96
N LEU A 65 7.77 -7.74 11.72
CA LEU A 65 9.15 -7.82 11.22
C LEU A 65 9.54 -9.24 10.79
N ASN A 66 9.07 -10.28 11.48
CA ASN A 66 9.39 -11.66 11.13
C ASN A 66 8.74 -12.05 9.79
N ASN A 67 7.47 -11.67 9.59
CA ASN A 67 6.78 -11.85 8.32
C ASN A 67 7.52 -11.11 7.18
N PHE A 68 7.90 -9.84 7.41
CA PHE A 68 8.69 -9.06 6.45
C PHE A 68 9.99 -9.77 6.07
N LEU A 69 10.80 -10.21 7.05
CA LEU A 69 12.09 -10.86 6.81
C LEU A 69 11.94 -12.14 5.98
N ASN A 70 10.94 -12.96 6.31
CA ASN A 70 10.69 -14.22 5.61
C ASN A 70 10.22 -13.98 4.17
N LEU A 71 9.30 -13.05 3.96
CA LEU A 71 8.79 -12.72 2.63
C LEU A 71 9.87 -12.06 1.76
N ALA A 72 10.62 -11.11 2.31
CA ALA A 72 11.71 -10.45 1.60
C ALA A 72 12.79 -11.45 1.16
N LYS A 73 13.20 -12.39 2.02
CA LYS A 73 14.15 -13.45 1.66
C LYS A 73 13.62 -14.37 0.56
N LEU A 74 12.33 -14.73 0.63
CA LEU A 74 11.68 -15.53 -0.42
C LEU A 74 11.68 -14.78 -1.75
N CYS A 75 11.28 -13.51 -1.74
CA CYS A 75 11.22 -12.67 -2.94
C CYS A 75 12.61 -12.43 -3.54
N LEU A 76 13.62 -12.19 -2.72
CA LEU A 76 15.02 -12.06 -3.21
C LEU A 76 15.50 -13.32 -3.94
N LYS A 77 15.19 -14.52 -3.42
CA LYS A 77 15.54 -15.80 -4.09
C LYS A 77 14.86 -15.95 -5.45
N LYS A 78 13.70 -15.32 -5.65
CA LYS A 78 12.96 -15.29 -6.91
C LYS A 78 13.38 -14.15 -7.85
N GLY A 79 14.32 -13.30 -7.44
CA GLY A 79 14.85 -12.22 -8.26
C GLY A 79 14.17 -10.86 -8.09
N TYR A 80 13.33 -10.69 -7.09
CA TYR A 80 12.74 -9.39 -6.78
C TYR A 80 13.74 -8.45 -6.09
N GLN A 81 13.54 -7.15 -6.29
CA GLN A 81 14.08 -6.09 -5.46
C GLN A 81 13.03 -5.65 -4.43
N ILE A 82 13.46 -5.29 -3.22
CA ILE A 82 12.57 -5.08 -2.07
C ILE A 82 12.42 -3.59 -1.76
N ILE A 83 11.19 -3.16 -1.57
CA ILE A 83 10.82 -1.89 -0.94
C ILE A 83 10.16 -2.22 0.40
N LEU A 84 10.69 -1.63 1.47
CA LEU A 84 10.09 -1.68 2.80
C LEU A 84 9.11 -0.53 2.95
N ASP A 85 7.91 -0.83 3.40
CA ASP A 85 6.87 0.15 3.69
C ASP A 85 6.57 0.22 5.19
N PHE A 86 7.05 1.26 5.86
CA PHE A 86 6.77 1.51 7.27
C PHE A 86 5.41 2.16 7.45
N HIS A 87 4.44 1.46 8.02
CA HIS A 87 3.17 2.04 8.44
C HIS A 87 3.28 2.88 9.72
N TYR A 88 4.25 2.60 10.60
CA TYR A 88 4.36 3.18 11.96
C TYR A 88 3.06 3.05 12.76
N SER A 89 2.36 1.94 12.58
CA SER A 89 1.12 1.57 13.26
C SER A 89 1.12 0.08 13.56
N ASP A 90 0.25 -0.35 14.44
CA ASP A 90 0.01 -1.78 14.71
C ASP A 90 -0.99 -2.39 13.73
N PHE A 91 -1.54 -1.58 12.83
CA PHE A 91 -2.63 -1.94 11.93
C PHE A 91 -2.52 -1.18 10.61
N TRP A 92 -3.48 -1.39 9.70
CA TRP A 92 -3.59 -0.63 8.46
C TRP A 92 -3.49 0.88 8.69
N CYS A 93 -2.68 1.54 7.89
CA CYS A 93 -2.71 2.97 7.70
C CYS A 93 -3.46 3.30 6.41
N ASP A 94 -4.29 4.33 6.48
CA ASP A 94 -4.99 4.91 5.35
C ASP A 94 -5.33 6.38 5.65
N PRO A 95 -5.92 7.16 4.73
CA PRO A 95 -6.24 8.56 4.97
C PRO A 95 -7.19 8.83 6.13
N SER A 96 -7.88 7.80 6.63
CA SER A 96 -8.80 7.89 7.77
C SER A 96 -8.23 7.32 9.07
N LYS A 97 -7.13 6.55 8.99
CA LYS A 97 -6.52 5.82 10.12
C LYS A 97 -5.00 5.94 10.09
N GLN A 98 -4.44 6.60 11.10
CA GLN A 98 -2.99 6.74 11.29
C GLN A 98 -2.68 6.60 12.79
N PHE A 99 -3.08 5.46 13.37
CA PHE A 99 -3.00 5.25 14.82
C PHE A 99 -1.55 5.16 15.29
N ILE A 100 -1.27 5.81 16.42
CA ILE A 100 -0.02 5.56 17.17
C ILE A 100 -0.05 4.10 17.65
N PRO A 101 1.05 3.34 17.51
CA PRO A 101 1.15 2.00 18.08
C PRO A 101 0.80 1.99 19.58
N LYS A 102 0.11 0.95 20.05
CA LYS A 102 -0.38 0.86 21.43
C LYS A 102 0.70 1.07 22.50
N ASP A 103 1.92 0.64 22.20
CA ASP A 103 3.05 0.79 23.12
C ASP A 103 3.64 2.22 23.11
N TRP A 104 3.17 3.11 22.19
CA TRP A 104 3.70 4.48 22.04
C TRP A 104 2.69 5.56 22.41
N VAL A 105 1.46 5.20 22.77
CA VAL A 105 0.34 6.16 22.97
C VAL A 105 0.56 7.17 24.09
N ASN A 106 1.41 6.83 25.08
CA ASN A 106 1.71 7.69 26.24
C ASN A 106 2.97 8.55 26.06
N LEU A 107 3.60 8.50 24.88
CA LEU A 107 4.80 9.29 24.61
C LEU A 107 4.43 10.74 24.32
N THR A 108 5.24 11.67 24.85
CA THR A 108 5.22 13.06 24.42
C THR A 108 5.65 13.18 22.95
N GLN A 109 5.45 14.36 22.35
CA GLN A 109 5.88 14.58 20.96
C GLN A 109 7.38 14.32 20.77
N GLU A 110 8.21 14.82 21.67
CA GLU A 110 9.66 14.66 21.63
C GLU A 110 10.09 13.20 21.77
N GLU A 111 9.47 12.48 22.68
CA GLU A 111 9.70 11.04 22.86
C GLU A 111 9.23 10.23 21.66
N LEU A 112 8.09 10.60 21.04
CA LEU A 112 7.58 9.93 19.84
C LEU A 112 8.51 10.15 18.64
N ILE A 113 9.03 11.36 18.44
CA ILE A 113 10.02 11.67 17.40
C ILE A 113 11.26 10.78 17.59
N ARG A 114 11.77 10.69 18.82
CA ARG A 114 12.90 9.80 19.14
C ARG A 114 12.54 8.33 18.91
N LYS A 115 11.34 7.92 19.29
CA LYS A 115 10.86 6.55 19.12
C LYS A 115 10.79 6.14 17.65
N VAL A 116 10.36 7.04 16.75
CA VAL A 116 10.37 6.80 15.29
C VAL A 116 11.80 6.55 14.81
N TYR A 117 12.77 7.37 15.25
CA TYR A 117 14.17 7.13 14.92
C TYR A 117 14.65 5.77 15.41
N ASP A 118 14.48 5.49 16.71
CA ASP A 118 15.01 4.27 17.36
C ASP A 118 14.39 3.00 16.75
N TYR A 119 13.09 3.02 16.47
CA TYR A 119 12.38 1.92 15.82
C TYR A 119 12.89 1.70 14.39
N THR A 120 12.93 2.74 13.58
CA THR A 120 13.41 2.67 12.19
C THR A 120 14.86 2.17 12.14
N TYR A 121 15.71 2.72 13.00
CA TYR A 121 17.12 2.32 13.12
C TYR A 121 17.26 0.84 13.48
N SER A 122 16.51 0.38 14.49
CA SER A 122 16.56 -1.00 14.97
C SER A 122 16.08 -1.99 13.91
N VAL A 123 14.94 -1.71 13.28
CA VAL A 123 14.38 -2.55 12.19
C VAL A 123 15.36 -2.65 11.02
N LEU A 124 15.88 -1.52 10.54
CA LEU A 124 16.80 -1.51 9.40
C LEU A 124 18.15 -2.17 9.74
N THR A 125 18.58 -2.09 11.00
CA THR A 125 19.77 -2.82 11.46
C THR A 125 19.55 -4.33 11.39
N VAL A 126 18.40 -4.83 11.83
CA VAL A 126 18.05 -6.26 11.72
C VAL A 126 17.98 -6.68 10.26
N ILE A 127 17.28 -5.95 9.41
CA ILE A 127 17.17 -6.23 7.97
C ILE A 127 18.55 -6.31 7.29
N LYS A 128 19.44 -5.39 7.63
CA LYS A 128 20.83 -5.36 7.14
C LYS A 128 21.64 -6.57 7.61
N LEU A 129 21.51 -6.95 8.89
CA LEU A 129 22.19 -8.13 9.46
C LEU A 129 21.67 -9.43 8.82
N GLU A 130 20.40 -9.50 8.44
CA GLU A 130 19.79 -10.61 7.70
C GLU A 130 20.18 -10.64 6.21
N GLY A 131 21.01 -9.70 5.76
CA GLY A 131 21.53 -9.64 4.39
C GLY A 131 20.49 -9.25 3.33
N ILE A 132 19.43 -8.53 3.71
CA ILE A 132 18.36 -8.10 2.80
C ILE A 132 18.66 -6.70 2.26
N PRO A 133 19.04 -6.56 0.97
CA PRO A 133 19.19 -5.25 0.35
C PRO A 133 17.83 -4.61 0.10
N LEU A 134 17.70 -3.32 0.42
CA LEU A 134 16.50 -2.55 0.17
C LEU A 134 16.73 -1.58 -0.99
N TYR A 135 15.90 -1.66 -2.04
CA TYR A 135 15.85 -0.66 -3.11
C TYR A 135 15.27 0.66 -2.59
N GLY A 136 14.20 0.58 -1.81
CA GLY A 136 13.51 1.74 -1.27
C GLY A 136 12.97 1.51 0.14
N ILE A 137 12.76 2.61 0.84
CA ILE A 137 12.19 2.66 2.19
C ILE A 137 11.11 3.74 2.17
N GLN A 138 9.87 3.32 2.35
CA GLN A 138 8.73 4.22 2.47
C GLN A 138 8.56 4.61 3.94
N ILE A 139 8.47 5.90 4.21
CA ILE A 139 8.34 6.49 5.54
C ILE A 139 6.90 6.96 5.75
N GLY A 140 6.11 6.09 6.33
CA GLY A 140 4.65 6.26 6.46
C GLY A 140 3.89 5.85 5.20
N ASP A 141 2.65 5.43 5.38
CA ASP A 141 1.75 5.01 4.31
C ASP A 141 0.55 5.93 4.22
N GLU A 142 0.22 6.39 2.99
CA GLU A 142 -0.90 7.29 2.68
C GLU A 142 -1.02 8.51 3.64
N ILE A 143 0.11 9.17 3.88
CA ILE A 143 0.27 10.23 4.89
C ILE A 143 -0.28 11.60 4.47
N THR A 144 -1.22 11.67 3.55
CA THR A 144 -1.84 12.91 3.09
C THR A 144 -2.40 13.75 4.24
N ASN A 145 -2.98 13.11 5.24
CA ASN A 145 -3.49 13.74 6.46
C ASN A 145 -2.51 13.64 7.66
N GLY A 146 -1.23 13.37 7.36
CA GLY A 146 -0.19 13.15 8.38
C GLY A 146 -0.14 11.72 8.87
N MET A 147 0.72 11.42 9.84
CA MET A 147 0.94 10.12 10.45
C MET A 147 0.97 10.19 11.98
N LEU A 148 0.84 9.05 12.67
CA LEU A 148 0.92 8.95 14.13
C LEU A 148 0.00 9.95 14.84
N TRP A 149 -1.31 9.82 14.56
CA TRP A 149 -2.32 10.73 15.10
C TRP A 149 -2.54 10.55 16.61
N PRO A 150 -2.80 11.67 17.36
CA PRO A 150 -3.04 13.04 16.88
C PRO A 150 -1.75 13.88 16.65
N ILE A 151 -0.57 13.42 17.05
CA ILE A 151 0.65 14.23 17.12
C ILE A 151 1.07 14.75 15.72
N GLY A 152 1.18 13.85 14.73
CA GLY A 152 1.53 14.22 13.36
C GLY A 152 0.33 14.47 12.43
N LYS A 153 -0.89 14.56 12.98
CA LYS A 153 -2.11 14.81 12.18
C LYS A 153 -2.11 16.21 11.58
N LEU A 154 -2.31 16.31 10.28
CA LEU A 154 -2.57 17.58 9.62
C LEU A 154 -4.02 18.01 9.85
N THR A 155 -4.21 19.26 10.25
CA THR A 155 -5.53 19.80 10.57
C THR A 155 -6.06 20.63 9.41
N ASP A 156 -7.22 20.26 8.87
CA ASP A 156 -7.95 21.11 7.94
C ASP A 156 -8.62 22.25 8.72
N ASN A 157 -8.39 23.50 8.30
CA ASN A 157 -9.02 24.68 8.90
C ASN A 157 -10.32 25.10 8.19
N GLY A 158 -10.81 24.28 7.26
CA GLY A 158 -12.10 24.46 6.57
C GLY A 158 -12.15 25.64 5.59
N LYS A 159 -11.02 26.29 5.30
CA LYS A 159 -10.97 27.52 4.48
C LYS A 159 -10.25 27.35 3.14
N GLY A 160 -9.96 26.11 2.72
CA GLY A 160 -9.14 25.85 1.52
C GLY A 160 -7.72 26.42 1.62
N VAL A 161 -7.27 26.71 2.83
CA VAL A 161 -5.96 27.27 3.15
C VAL A 161 -5.09 26.13 3.67
N LYS A 162 -3.79 26.27 3.56
CA LYS A 162 -2.76 25.39 4.07
C LYS A 162 -3.16 24.71 5.39
N ARG A 163 -3.08 23.36 5.39
CA ARG A 163 -3.38 22.55 6.59
C ARG A 163 -2.37 22.88 7.70
N GLY A 164 -2.81 22.80 8.95
CA GLY A 164 -1.96 23.04 10.12
C GLY A 164 -1.09 21.86 10.52
N ASN A 165 -0.20 22.07 11.49
CA ASN A 165 0.62 21.08 12.17
C ASN A 165 1.74 20.41 11.32
N TYR A 166 2.14 20.99 10.20
CA TYR A 166 3.28 20.47 9.42
C TYR A 166 4.58 20.37 10.24
N SER A 167 4.80 21.26 11.21
CA SER A 167 5.99 21.21 12.06
C SER A 167 6.17 19.87 12.77
N SER A 168 5.10 19.30 13.33
CA SER A 168 5.16 17.99 14.00
C SER A 168 5.36 16.84 13.00
N LEU A 169 4.62 16.85 11.89
CA LEU A 169 4.77 15.86 10.83
C LEU A 169 6.20 15.85 10.27
N ILE A 170 6.76 17.01 9.96
CA ILE A 170 8.11 17.13 9.39
C ILE A 170 9.17 16.61 10.36
N LYS A 171 9.03 16.84 11.67
CA LYS A 171 9.95 16.28 12.66
C LYS A 171 9.89 14.76 12.71
N LEU A 172 8.70 14.17 12.64
CA LEU A 172 8.51 12.72 12.58
C LEU A 172 9.13 12.12 11.31
N LEU A 173 8.85 12.72 10.15
CA LEU A 173 9.44 12.29 8.86
C LEU A 173 10.96 12.37 8.88
N LYS A 174 11.52 13.51 9.28
CA LYS A 174 12.99 13.69 9.36
C LYS A 174 13.64 12.66 10.27
N SER A 175 13.00 12.33 11.37
CA SER A 175 13.50 11.33 12.34
C SER A 175 13.60 9.93 11.71
N GLY A 176 12.55 9.46 11.04
CA GLY A 176 12.57 8.18 10.33
C GLY A 176 13.55 8.17 9.16
N ILE A 177 13.61 9.26 8.39
CA ILE A 177 14.52 9.42 7.24
C ILE A 177 15.98 9.42 7.71
N GLU A 178 16.32 10.12 8.78
CA GLU A 178 17.67 10.17 9.34
C GLU A 178 18.15 8.75 9.73
N ALA A 179 17.32 7.99 10.41
CA ALA A 179 17.61 6.60 10.75
C ALA A 179 17.81 5.73 9.49
N ALA A 180 16.94 5.90 8.49
CA ALA A 180 17.01 5.17 7.23
C ALA A 180 18.31 5.49 6.47
N ARG A 181 18.66 6.75 6.32
CA ARG A 181 19.90 7.17 5.66
C ARG A 181 21.15 6.67 6.37
N LYS A 182 21.12 6.59 7.70
CA LYS A 182 22.27 6.11 8.49
C LYS A 182 22.57 4.63 8.25
N ILE A 183 21.55 3.80 8.08
CA ILE A 183 21.72 2.34 7.90
C ILE A 183 21.78 1.97 6.40
N ASN A 184 20.94 2.59 5.58
CA ASN A 184 20.75 2.31 4.16
C ASN A 184 20.90 3.58 3.31
N PRO A 185 22.09 4.21 3.22
CA PRO A 185 22.26 5.51 2.56
C PRO A 185 21.96 5.48 1.06
N GLN A 186 21.99 4.31 0.42
CA GLN A 186 21.74 4.14 -1.01
C GLN A 186 20.27 3.83 -1.36
N SER A 187 19.46 3.46 -0.36
CA SER A 187 18.03 3.17 -0.60
C SER A 187 17.26 4.45 -0.91
N LYS A 188 16.31 4.38 -1.84
CA LYS A 188 15.40 5.49 -2.13
C LYS A 188 14.48 5.74 -0.96
N ILE A 189 14.33 6.98 -0.54
CA ILE A 189 13.31 7.38 0.46
C ILE A 189 12.04 7.79 -0.28
N ILE A 190 10.92 7.17 0.10
CA ILE A 190 9.61 7.36 -0.53
C ILE A 190 8.68 8.04 0.46
N LEU A 191 8.00 9.10 0.03
CA LEU A 191 6.87 9.70 0.73
C LEU A 191 5.60 9.41 -0.07
N HIS A 192 4.64 8.73 0.53
CA HIS A 192 3.47 8.19 -0.12
C HIS A 192 2.18 8.89 0.31
N LEU A 193 1.45 9.42 -0.67
CA LEU A 193 0.14 10.05 -0.49
C LEU A 193 -0.92 9.33 -1.30
N GLU A 194 -2.19 9.39 -0.86
CA GLU A 194 -3.34 9.09 -1.72
C GLU A 194 -3.81 10.35 -2.47
N ARG A 195 -5.06 10.45 -2.91
CA ARG A 195 -5.62 11.60 -3.67
C ARG A 195 -4.81 12.00 -4.90
N SER A 196 -4.30 11.02 -5.62
CA SER A 196 -3.35 11.23 -6.73
C SER A 196 -3.81 12.21 -7.82
N CYS A 197 -5.10 12.51 -7.94
CA CYS A 197 -5.63 13.53 -8.85
C CYS A 197 -5.76 14.93 -8.22
N ASP A 198 -5.58 15.07 -6.91
CA ASP A 198 -5.70 16.36 -6.23
C ASP A 198 -4.37 17.13 -6.23
N LYS A 199 -4.23 17.98 -7.26
CA LYS A 199 -3.01 18.78 -7.44
C LYS A 199 -2.73 19.76 -6.28
N LEU A 200 -3.77 20.27 -5.65
CA LEU A 200 -3.60 21.28 -4.59
C LEU A 200 -3.05 20.63 -3.32
N VAL A 201 -3.58 19.45 -2.97
CA VAL A 201 -3.10 18.67 -1.82
C VAL A 201 -1.64 18.27 -2.00
N TYR A 202 -1.28 17.71 -3.18
CA TYR A 202 0.11 17.34 -3.45
C TYR A 202 1.05 18.54 -3.46
N LYS A 203 0.62 19.64 -4.11
CA LYS A 203 1.42 20.85 -4.15
C LYS A 203 1.66 21.41 -2.75
N GLU A 204 0.63 21.53 -1.92
CA GLU A 204 0.73 21.97 -0.55
C GLU A 204 1.72 21.10 0.25
N PHE A 205 1.54 19.79 0.20
CA PHE A 205 2.37 18.84 0.96
C PHE A 205 3.85 18.94 0.56
N PHE A 206 4.14 18.88 -0.73
CA PHE A 206 5.53 18.87 -1.20
C PHE A 206 6.19 20.26 -1.20
N ASP A 207 5.42 21.35 -1.24
CA ASP A 207 5.95 22.68 -0.95
C ASP A 207 6.45 22.78 0.50
N GLU A 208 5.69 22.23 1.47
CA GLU A 208 6.13 22.15 2.87
C GLU A 208 7.41 21.31 3.04
N MET A 209 7.50 20.17 2.33
CA MET A 209 8.72 19.35 2.36
C MET A 209 9.92 20.07 1.75
N LYS A 210 9.71 20.96 0.78
CA LYS A 210 10.74 21.79 0.14
C LYS A 210 11.15 22.96 1.02
N GLU A 211 10.19 23.66 1.62
CA GLU A 211 10.43 24.82 2.50
C GLU A 211 11.15 24.43 3.80
N ASN A 212 10.90 23.20 4.29
CA ASN A 212 11.50 22.65 5.51
C ASN A 212 12.48 21.51 5.23
N PRO A 213 13.44 21.62 4.35
CA PRO A 213 14.16 20.57 3.65
C PRO A 213 14.03 19.16 4.24
N VAL A 214 13.16 18.34 3.64
CA VAL A 214 13.01 16.91 3.94
C VAL A 214 13.75 16.12 2.87
N ASP A 215 14.61 15.18 3.27
CA ASP A 215 15.45 14.39 2.35
C ASP A 215 14.71 13.15 1.86
N TYR A 216 13.97 13.28 0.76
CA TYR A 216 13.30 12.18 0.08
C TYR A 216 13.69 12.12 -1.40
N ASP A 217 13.51 10.97 -2.05
CA ASP A 217 13.86 10.72 -3.44
C ASP A 217 12.65 10.54 -4.35
N VAL A 218 11.57 9.98 -3.81
CA VAL A 218 10.40 9.54 -4.58
C VAL A 218 9.12 10.12 -4.00
N ILE A 219 8.27 10.64 -4.88
CA ILE A 219 6.88 10.96 -4.61
C ILE A 219 6.04 9.73 -4.96
N GLY A 220 5.50 9.07 -3.95
CA GLY A 220 4.60 7.94 -4.07
C GLY A 220 3.14 8.38 -4.12
N ALA A 221 2.31 7.64 -4.86
CA ALA A 221 0.88 7.91 -5.00
C ALA A 221 0.06 6.63 -5.03
N SER A 222 -1.11 6.60 -4.39
CA SER A 222 -2.12 5.57 -4.64
C SER A 222 -3.01 5.97 -5.81
N TYR A 223 -3.38 5.01 -6.65
CA TYR A 223 -4.37 5.24 -7.69
C TYR A 223 -5.42 4.14 -7.77
N TYR A 224 -6.59 4.46 -7.31
CA TYR A 224 -7.82 3.69 -7.43
C TYR A 224 -8.86 4.61 -8.10
N PRO A 225 -9.28 4.36 -9.35
CA PRO A 225 -10.13 5.31 -10.11
C PRO A 225 -11.38 5.73 -9.35
N TYR A 226 -12.01 4.80 -8.66
CA TYR A 226 -13.24 5.03 -7.92
C TYR A 226 -13.11 6.03 -6.75
N TYR A 227 -11.88 6.29 -6.28
CA TYR A 227 -11.60 7.26 -5.23
C TYR A 227 -10.89 8.50 -5.75
N HIS A 228 -10.00 8.33 -6.73
CA HIS A 228 -9.01 9.34 -7.09
C HIS A 228 -9.30 10.02 -8.43
N GLY A 229 -10.25 9.53 -9.24
CA GLY A 229 -10.61 10.15 -10.51
C GLY A 229 -9.95 9.51 -11.74
N THR A 230 -9.82 10.28 -12.83
CA THR A 230 -9.47 9.72 -14.14
C THR A 230 -7.98 9.46 -14.33
N ILE A 231 -7.63 8.50 -15.22
CA ILE A 231 -6.24 8.21 -15.62
C ILE A 231 -5.54 9.49 -16.12
N ALA A 232 -6.23 10.32 -16.90
CA ALA A 232 -5.64 11.55 -17.42
C ALA A 232 -5.27 12.54 -16.30
N ALA A 233 -6.10 12.64 -15.26
CA ALA A 233 -5.87 13.55 -14.14
C ALA A 233 -4.67 13.11 -13.29
N VAL A 234 -4.56 11.81 -12.95
CA VAL A 234 -3.41 11.31 -12.19
C VAL A 234 -2.11 11.46 -12.96
N ILE A 235 -2.07 11.06 -14.22
CA ILE A 235 -0.86 11.19 -15.07
C ILE A 235 -0.42 12.66 -15.14
N HIS A 236 -1.38 13.57 -15.40
CA HIS A 236 -1.07 15.00 -15.47
C HIS A 236 -0.49 15.54 -14.14
N ASN A 237 -1.05 15.13 -13.01
CA ASN A 237 -0.54 15.53 -11.70
C ASN A 237 0.87 15.00 -11.46
N LEU A 238 1.10 13.69 -11.64
CA LEU A 238 2.41 13.06 -11.40
C LEU A 238 3.50 13.67 -12.28
N VAL A 239 3.22 13.93 -13.57
CA VAL A 239 4.16 14.61 -14.49
C VAL A 239 4.49 16.02 -14.00
N SER A 240 3.48 16.75 -13.53
CA SER A 240 3.65 18.09 -12.96
C SER A 240 4.55 18.07 -11.71
N LEU A 241 4.32 17.11 -10.80
CA LEU A 241 5.12 16.92 -9.59
C LEU A 241 6.57 16.60 -9.92
N LYS A 242 6.81 15.64 -10.81
CA LYS A 242 8.15 15.26 -11.28
C LYS A 242 8.91 16.48 -11.83
N LYS A 243 8.24 17.30 -12.64
CA LYS A 243 8.82 18.52 -13.21
C LYS A 243 9.12 19.56 -12.14
N THR A 244 8.22 19.75 -11.18
CA THR A 244 8.28 20.82 -10.17
C THR A 244 9.33 20.52 -9.10
N TYR A 245 9.32 19.31 -8.56
CA TYR A 245 10.16 18.94 -7.42
C TYR A 245 11.47 18.22 -7.82
N LYS A 246 11.61 17.85 -9.11
CA LYS A 246 12.79 17.12 -9.63
C LYS A 246 13.04 15.81 -8.88
N LYS A 247 11.97 15.12 -8.51
CA LYS A 247 11.96 13.83 -7.84
C LYS A 247 11.40 12.76 -8.75
N GLU A 248 11.75 11.49 -8.50
CA GLU A 248 11.05 10.37 -9.12
C GLU A 248 9.58 10.35 -8.68
N VAL A 249 8.69 9.84 -9.53
CA VAL A 249 7.27 9.69 -9.23
C VAL A 249 6.86 8.25 -9.50
N MET A 250 6.24 7.61 -8.51
CA MET A 250 5.80 6.22 -8.60
C MET A 250 4.36 6.08 -8.10
N VAL A 251 3.60 5.22 -8.75
CA VAL A 251 2.32 4.75 -8.23
C VAL A 251 2.62 3.56 -7.33
N MET A 252 2.51 3.78 -6.01
CA MET A 252 2.86 2.79 -4.99
C MET A 252 1.72 1.81 -4.73
N GLU A 253 0.49 2.21 -5.08
CA GLU A 253 -0.68 1.36 -5.04
C GLU A 253 -1.55 1.58 -6.27
N LEU A 254 -1.85 0.51 -6.97
CA LEU A 254 -2.79 0.44 -8.08
C LEU A 254 -3.74 -0.73 -7.81
N GLY A 255 -5.03 -0.53 -7.98
CA GLY A 255 -6.02 -1.60 -7.93
C GLY A 255 -7.20 -1.35 -8.85
N TYR A 256 -7.78 -2.45 -9.37
CA TYR A 256 -8.99 -2.42 -10.18
C TYR A 256 -9.75 -3.73 -10.05
N ALA A 257 -11.06 -3.65 -9.80
CA ALA A 257 -11.87 -4.85 -9.61
C ALA A 257 -12.14 -5.58 -10.94
N PHE A 258 -12.06 -6.92 -10.90
CA PHE A 258 -12.40 -7.79 -12.02
C PHE A 258 -13.87 -8.20 -12.03
N THR A 259 -14.62 -7.89 -10.98
CA THR A 259 -16.06 -8.17 -10.85
C THR A 259 -16.68 -7.36 -9.72
N THR A 260 -17.99 -7.13 -9.78
CA THR A 260 -18.78 -6.62 -8.64
C THR A 260 -19.55 -7.72 -7.92
N ILE A 261 -19.51 -8.95 -8.46
CA ILE A 261 -20.20 -10.12 -7.88
C ILE A 261 -19.41 -10.60 -6.66
N ASP A 262 -20.12 -10.69 -5.53
CA ASP A 262 -19.52 -11.19 -4.30
C ASP A 262 -19.27 -12.71 -4.38
N TYR A 263 -18.20 -13.16 -3.72
CA TYR A 263 -17.88 -14.59 -3.61
C TYR A 263 -18.76 -15.33 -2.59
N LEU A 264 -19.47 -14.62 -1.73
CA LEU A 264 -20.51 -15.20 -0.85
C LEU A 264 -21.86 -15.15 -1.56
N THR A 265 -22.53 -16.29 -1.63
CA THR A 265 -23.90 -16.37 -2.18
C THR A 265 -24.96 -15.90 -1.19
N THR A 266 -24.65 -15.97 0.10
CA THR A 266 -25.52 -15.52 1.21
C THR A 266 -24.68 -14.85 2.28
N TYR A 267 -25.15 -13.72 2.79
CA TYR A 267 -24.49 -13.01 3.89
C TYR A 267 -25.04 -13.50 5.22
N GLN A 268 -24.14 -13.74 6.17
CA GLN A 268 -24.53 -13.85 7.58
C GLN A 268 -24.90 -12.46 8.09
N THR A 269 -25.69 -12.39 9.17
CA THR A 269 -26.30 -11.15 9.69
C THR A 269 -25.33 -10.02 10.04
N ASN A 270 -24.02 -10.22 10.02
CA ASN A 270 -23.00 -9.20 10.33
C ASN A 270 -21.88 -9.15 9.28
N GLU A 271 -22.04 -9.83 8.14
CA GLU A 271 -21.05 -9.78 7.07
C GLU A 271 -21.28 -8.54 6.20
N LYS A 272 -20.24 -7.79 5.93
CA LYS A 272 -20.26 -6.73 4.94
C LYS A 272 -20.06 -7.33 3.55
N GLN A 273 -20.69 -6.73 2.56
CA GLN A 273 -20.43 -7.01 1.15
C GLN A 273 -19.03 -6.55 0.77
N LEU A 274 -18.55 -6.97 -0.42
CA LEU A 274 -17.39 -6.38 -1.05
C LEU A 274 -17.50 -4.86 -1.05
N VAL A 275 -16.38 -4.17 -0.80
CA VAL A 275 -16.34 -2.70 -0.87
C VAL A 275 -16.68 -2.23 -2.27
N LEU A 276 -16.16 -2.90 -3.31
CA LEU A 276 -16.42 -2.57 -4.72
C LEU A 276 -17.56 -3.44 -5.26
N ASN A 277 -18.77 -3.18 -4.83
CA ASN A 277 -20.01 -3.80 -5.30
C ASN A 277 -20.78 -2.88 -6.26
N ASP A 278 -21.89 -3.36 -6.82
CA ASP A 278 -22.71 -2.61 -7.78
C ASP A 278 -23.25 -1.29 -7.22
N GLU A 279 -23.62 -1.25 -5.94
CA GLU A 279 -24.14 -0.04 -5.30
C GLU A 279 -23.05 1.04 -5.20
N PHE A 280 -21.88 0.67 -4.71
CA PHE A 280 -20.72 1.58 -4.62
C PHE A 280 -20.32 2.13 -6.00
N VAL A 281 -20.24 1.24 -6.99
CA VAL A 281 -19.83 1.58 -8.36
C VAL A 281 -20.80 2.53 -9.04
N LYS A 282 -22.11 2.37 -8.80
CA LYS A 282 -23.16 3.21 -9.38
C LYS A 282 -22.93 4.70 -9.12
N ASP A 283 -22.52 5.05 -7.90
CA ASP A 283 -22.23 6.44 -7.53
C ASP A 283 -20.90 6.96 -8.10
N LYS A 284 -19.99 6.08 -8.47
CA LYS A 284 -18.63 6.40 -8.96
C LYS A 284 -18.42 6.16 -10.45
N SER A 285 -19.45 5.79 -11.17
CA SER A 285 -19.39 5.36 -12.58
C SER A 285 -18.67 6.35 -13.51
N HIS A 286 -18.72 7.64 -13.24
CA HIS A 286 -18.07 8.67 -14.04
C HIS A 286 -16.53 8.70 -13.92
N TYR A 287 -15.95 8.03 -12.93
CA TYR A 287 -14.50 7.89 -12.75
C TYR A 287 -13.99 6.52 -13.22
N ILE A 288 -14.88 5.55 -13.40
CA ILE A 288 -14.53 4.17 -13.78
C ILE A 288 -14.38 4.10 -15.29
N PRO A 289 -13.15 3.95 -15.83
CA PRO A 289 -12.91 4.05 -17.27
C PRO A 289 -13.39 2.82 -18.06
N TYR A 290 -13.49 1.66 -17.39
CA TYR A 290 -13.89 0.38 -17.98
C TYR A 290 -14.89 -0.34 -17.10
N PRO A 291 -15.75 -1.23 -17.64
CA PRO A 291 -16.62 -2.08 -16.80
C PRO A 291 -15.80 -2.90 -15.80
N LEU A 292 -16.33 -3.10 -14.58
CA LEU A 292 -15.69 -3.96 -13.57
C LEU A 292 -15.92 -5.43 -13.93
N THR A 293 -15.12 -5.91 -14.86
CA THR A 293 -15.07 -7.28 -15.38
C THR A 293 -13.60 -7.66 -15.58
N GLU A 294 -13.30 -8.93 -15.76
CA GLU A 294 -11.93 -9.41 -16.05
C GLU A 294 -11.31 -8.68 -17.25
N LYS A 295 -12.10 -8.51 -18.31
CA LYS A 295 -11.68 -7.75 -19.51
C LYS A 295 -11.44 -6.27 -19.20
N GLY A 296 -12.31 -5.67 -18.40
CA GLY A 296 -12.18 -4.26 -18.04
C GLY A 296 -10.99 -4.01 -17.10
N GLN A 297 -10.66 -4.95 -16.22
CA GLN A 297 -9.44 -4.91 -15.40
C GLN A 297 -8.19 -4.96 -16.30
N ASP A 298 -8.15 -5.87 -17.27
CA ASP A 298 -7.05 -5.96 -18.23
C ASP A 298 -6.89 -4.68 -19.06
N ASP A 299 -7.99 -4.17 -19.64
CA ASP A 299 -8.00 -2.93 -20.45
C ASP A 299 -7.53 -1.72 -19.61
N PHE A 300 -8.00 -1.62 -18.36
CA PHE A 300 -7.58 -0.56 -17.45
C PHE A 300 -6.07 -0.59 -17.16
N ILE A 301 -5.56 -1.75 -16.74
CA ILE A 301 -4.14 -1.90 -16.39
C ILE A 301 -3.28 -1.62 -17.62
N LYS A 302 -3.67 -2.12 -18.79
CA LYS A 302 -2.97 -1.90 -20.05
C LYS A 302 -2.88 -0.41 -20.39
N GLU A 303 -4.01 0.29 -20.45
CA GLU A 303 -4.03 1.73 -20.74
C GLU A 303 -3.21 2.50 -19.72
N PHE A 304 -3.36 2.18 -18.42
CA PHE A 304 -2.64 2.88 -17.37
C PHE A 304 -1.13 2.71 -17.48
N LEU A 305 -0.64 1.49 -17.65
CA LEU A 305 0.80 1.21 -17.80
C LEU A 305 1.38 1.84 -19.07
N GLU A 306 0.64 1.82 -20.19
CA GLU A 306 1.06 2.49 -21.42
C GLU A 306 1.19 4.01 -21.24
N LYS A 307 0.22 4.63 -20.58
CA LYS A 307 0.27 6.07 -20.27
C LYS A 307 1.38 6.42 -19.29
N CYS A 308 1.62 5.59 -18.28
CA CYS A 308 2.73 5.76 -17.35
C CYS A 308 4.09 5.75 -18.09
N ARG A 309 4.32 4.74 -18.95
CA ARG A 309 5.55 4.64 -19.76
C ARG A 309 5.73 5.85 -20.68
N LYS A 310 4.69 6.21 -21.44
CA LYS A 310 4.71 7.34 -22.37
C LYS A 310 5.02 8.67 -21.68
N ASN A 311 4.61 8.85 -20.45
CA ASN A 311 4.77 10.09 -19.69
C ASN A 311 5.93 10.07 -18.69
N GLY A 312 6.75 9.02 -18.69
CA GLY A 312 7.97 8.94 -17.88
C GLY A 312 7.70 8.82 -16.38
N ILE A 313 6.62 8.14 -15.98
CA ILE A 313 6.39 7.70 -14.60
C ILE A 313 7.44 6.61 -14.28
N ASP A 314 8.05 6.67 -13.10
CA ASP A 314 9.22 5.85 -12.78
C ASP A 314 8.87 4.43 -12.33
N GLY A 315 7.71 4.24 -11.71
CA GLY A 315 7.26 2.92 -11.23
C GLY A 315 5.75 2.81 -11.01
N VAL A 316 5.26 1.58 -11.07
CA VAL A 316 3.86 1.21 -10.74
C VAL A 316 3.86 -0.09 -9.96
N PHE A 317 3.18 -0.10 -8.82
CA PHE A 317 3.00 -1.25 -7.94
C PHE A 317 1.52 -1.61 -7.86
N TYR A 318 1.18 -2.86 -8.15
CA TYR A 318 -0.19 -3.36 -7.97
C TYR A 318 -0.37 -3.85 -6.54
N TRP A 319 -1.42 -3.37 -5.87
CA TRP A 319 -1.67 -3.67 -4.47
C TRP A 319 -2.44 -4.98 -4.30
N GLU A 320 -1.91 -5.87 -3.49
CA GLU A 320 -2.47 -7.18 -3.08
C GLU A 320 -3.06 -8.01 -4.23
N PRO A 321 -2.29 -8.28 -5.30
CA PRO A 321 -2.77 -9.01 -6.47
C PRO A 321 -3.11 -10.48 -6.19
N LEU A 322 -2.69 -11.01 -5.04
CA LEU A 322 -2.90 -12.38 -4.60
C LEU A 322 -4.07 -12.55 -3.64
N TRP A 323 -4.63 -11.48 -3.12
CA TRP A 323 -5.54 -11.51 -1.98
C TRP A 323 -6.92 -12.06 -2.34
N ILE A 324 -6.98 -13.39 -2.62
CA ILE A 324 -8.21 -14.13 -2.91
C ILE A 324 -8.96 -14.51 -1.63
N PRO A 325 -10.26 -14.82 -1.69
CA PRO A 325 -11.02 -15.19 -0.49
C PRO A 325 -10.64 -16.57 0.04
N GLY A 326 -10.65 -16.73 1.35
CA GLY A 326 -10.40 -17.99 2.02
C GLY A 326 -10.69 -17.95 3.52
N LYS A 327 -10.69 -19.11 4.17
CA LYS A 327 -10.84 -19.18 5.61
C LYS A 327 -9.62 -18.52 6.28
N ASN A 328 -9.84 -17.59 7.18
CA ASN A 328 -8.80 -16.79 7.86
C ASN A 328 -7.94 -15.93 6.91
N ILE A 329 -8.39 -15.71 5.68
CA ILE A 329 -7.83 -14.73 4.76
C ILE A 329 -8.74 -13.50 4.83
N CYS A 330 -8.35 -12.53 5.65
CA CYS A 330 -9.23 -11.46 6.09
C CYS A 330 -8.48 -10.13 6.10
N TRP A 331 -9.21 -9.03 5.98
CA TRP A 331 -8.60 -7.72 6.19
C TRP A 331 -8.28 -7.47 7.67
N THR A 332 -9.00 -8.11 8.60
CA THR A 332 -8.78 -8.02 10.05
C THR A 332 -9.40 -9.19 10.80
N SER A 333 -8.92 -9.46 12.01
CA SER A 333 -9.58 -10.30 13.01
C SER A 333 -10.56 -9.49 13.86
N LEU A 334 -11.30 -10.16 14.74
CA LEU A 334 -12.13 -9.48 15.75
C LEU A 334 -11.29 -8.64 16.71
N GLU A 335 -10.11 -9.14 17.09
CA GLU A 335 -9.14 -8.43 17.92
C GLU A 335 -8.60 -7.16 17.22
N GLY A 336 -8.35 -7.23 15.92
CA GLY A 336 -7.97 -6.05 15.12
C GLY A 336 -9.09 -5.02 15.05
N GLN A 337 -10.36 -5.44 14.86
CA GLN A 337 -11.51 -4.53 14.91
C GLN A 337 -11.67 -3.86 16.28
N GLN A 338 -11.47 -4.61 17.35
CA GLN A 338 -11.51 -4.06 18.71
C GLN A 338 -10.41 -3.02 18.92
N TYR A 339 -9.20 -3.28 18.40
CA TYR A 339 -8.08 -2.35 18.47
C TYR A 339 -8.39 -0.99 17.81
N ILE A 340 -9.05 -1.00 16.65
CA ILE A 340 -9.40 0.24 15.94
C ILE A 340 -10.77 0.81 16.33
N ASN A 341 -11.44 0.19 17.31
CA ASN A 341 -12.79 0.55 17.75
C ASN A 341 -13.84 0.54 16.62
N GLU A 342 -13.71 -0.40 15.70
CA GLU A 342 -14.69 -0.64 14.64
C GLU A 342 -15.91 -1.41 15.19
N THR A 343 -17.08 -1.08 14.69
CA THR A 343 -18.34 -1.76 15.10
C THR A 343 -18.71 -2.92 14.17
N SER A 344 -18.07 -3.04 13.02
CA SER A 344 -18.28 -4.14 12.09
C SER A 344 -17.78 -5.45 12.68
N LYS A 345 -18.52 -6.51 12.45
CA LYS A 345 -18.12 -7.87 12.84
C LYS A 345 -17.62 -8.69 11.65
N SER A 346 -17.60 -8.13 10.45
CA SER A 346 -17.05 -8.81 9.29
C SER A 346 -15.53 -8.93 9.42
N THR A 347 -15.05 -10.15 9.25
CA THR A 347 -13.62 -10.47 9.27
C THR A 347 -13.15 -11.03 7.92
N ARG A 348 -14.00 -10.93 6.89
CA ARG A 348 -13.73 -11.43 5.54
C ARG A 348 -12.79 -10.53 4.75
N ASN A 349 -12.32 -11.01 3.60
CA ASN A 349 -11.64 -10.18 2.61
C ASN A 349 -12.64 -9.39 1.76
N GLU A 350 -12.93 -8.15 2.14
CA GLU A 350 -13.86 -7.26 1.43
C GLU A 350 -13.26 -6.66 0.14
N TRP A 351 -11.97 -6.92 -0.14
CA TRP A 351 -11.22 -6.39 -1.29
C TRP A 351 -10.83 -7.46 -2.31
N ALA A 352 -11.29 -8.71 -2.11
CA ALA A 352 -10.88 -9.87 -2.92
C ALA A 352 -11.09 -9.69 -4.42
N ASN A 353 -12.04 -8.87 -4.84
CA ASN A 353 -12.32 -8.63 -6.26
C ASN A 353 -11.33 -7.71 -6.97
N GLN A 354 -10.28 -7.25 -6.29
CA GLN A 354 -9.18 -6.50 -6.92
C GLN A 354 -7.95 -7.38 -7.24
N ALA A 355 -7.95 -8.65 -6.83
CA ALA A 355 -6.83 -9.55 -7.13
C ALA A 355 -6.61 -9.70 -8.64
N LEU A 356 -5.43 -10.19 -9.04
CA LEU A 356 -5.10 -10.60 -10.42
C LEU A 356 -5.30 -12.12 -10.63
N TYR A 357 -5.96 -12.74 -9.68
CA TYR A 357 -6.49 -14.09 -9.72
C TYR A 357 -7.98 -14.05 -9.37
N ASP A 358 -8.76 -14.94 -9.96
CA ASP A 358 -10.17 -15.05 -9.59
C ASP A 358 -10.34 -15.65 -8.19
N TYR A 359 -11.58 -15.78 -7.73
CA TYR A 359 -11.89 -16.32 -6.40
C TYR A 359 -11.49 -17.78 -6.19
N GLN A 360 -11.19 -18.51 -7.26
CA GLN A 360 -10.70 -19.87 -7.25
C GLN A 360 -9.17 -19.96 -7.43
N GLY A 361 -8.51 -18.80 -7.53
CA GLY A 361 -7.06 -18.71 -7.71
C GLY A 361 -6.59 -18.91 -9.15
N GLN A 362 -7.48 -18.83 -10.15
CA GLN A 362 -7.11 -18.91 -11.56
C GLN A 362 -6.55 -17.55 -12.03
N ALA A 363 -5.38 -17.53 -12.67
CA ALA A 363 -4.76 -16.30 -13.18
C ALA A 363 -5.65 -15.58 -14.18
N LEU A 364 -5.87 -14.27 -13.98
CA LEU A 364 -6.63 -13.40 -14.86
C LEU A 364 -5.74 -12.82 -15.97
N ALA A 365 -6.34 -12.50 -17.11
CA ALA A 365 -5.62 -11.97 -18.29
C ALA A 365 -4.77 -10.72 -17.96
N ALA A 366 -5.25 -9.90 -17.06
CA ALA A 366 -4.59 -8.68 -16.57
C ALA A 366 -3.15 -8.94 -16.03
N LEU A 367 -2.86 -10.14 -15.51
CA LEU A 367 -1.52 -10.49 -15.07
C LEU A 367 -0.50 -10.49 -16.22
N LYS A 368 -0.89 -10.90 -17.44
CA LYS A 368 -0.01 -10.87 -18.62
C LYS A 368 0.34 -9.46 -19.08
N THR A 369 -0.50 -8.49 -18.76
CA THR A 369 -0.34 -7.10 -19.19
C THR A 369 0.91 -6.43 -18.63
N PHE A 370 1.48 -6.96 -17.54
CA PHE A 370 2.77 -6.51 -17.01
C PHE A 370 3.93 -6.87 -17.93
N ASN A 371 3.81 -7.91 -18.77
CA ASN A 371 4.87 -8.41 -19.68
C ASN A 371 4.97 -7.65 -21.01
N ASN A 372 4.45 -6.45 -21.13
CA ASN A 372 4.60 -5.68 -22.36
C ASN A 372 6.08 -5.27 -22.60
N LYS A 373 6.81 -6.19 -23.26
CA LYS A 373 8.09 -5.88 -23.91
C LYS A 373 7.85 -5.14 -25.23
#